data_38b5d8e9367ff8958ce07fa4811c149d
#
_entry.id   38b5d8e9367ff8958ce07fa4811c149d
#
_cell.length_a   1.000
_cell.length_b   1.000
_cell.length_c   1.000
_cell.angle_alpha   90.00
_cell.angle_beta   90.00
_cell.angle_gamma   90.00
#
_symmetry.space_group_name_H-M   'P 1'
#
loop_
_entity.id
_entity.type
_entity.pdbx_description
1 polymer ?
#
loop_
_entity_poly.entity_id
_entity_poly.type
_entity_poly.pdbx_seq_one_letter_code
_entity_poly.pdbx_strand_id
1 'polypeptide(L)'
;MSDQNLESKRWFIAIAGVVIMLVLGTVYAWSVFVKPIVVAQGWETKVVQRVFMLIIGVIGVSAAFGGMLVDKKGPKFVAIMGAVFYGVGVLLGGVALQAGNFWFLLFGYGLIAGIGNGLAYVVPIATLIRWFPDKRGMITGLAVMGFGFGAFFIGMIIPGLINKVGVANAFFILGAVYLLLTLLASLVLKNPPAGWLPKGFTPPATTVSAADSFSWTEAKRTRQWYMLWGMLFLNVTAGMGLLSKLSPMAQEVIKFAQNIDDPAKLAVLGGGVLATASIFNGLGRLFWAAVSDKIGRKGTYMVMFLTQAILYVILPQISSVLVFTIIACYLLACLGGGFAVMPAFAADSFGPAYIGRIYGFLLTAWGAAGVVGGFVFAEFNKQQSLFTAAGLLIVGFIIALAFTRPRHVSEYKR
;
A
#
# COMPACT_ATOMS: atom_id res chain seq x y z
N MET A 1 -9.74 26.17 -22.22
CA MET A 1 -8.54 26.25 -21.35
C MET A 1 -7.36 25.93 -22.22
N SER A 2 -6.29 26.73 -22.20
CA SER A 2 -5.09 26.45 -23.00
C SER A 2 -4.38 25.20 -22.48
N ASP A 3 -3.72 24.45 -23.35
CA ASP A 3 -2.99 23.21 -22.97
C ASP A 3 -1.92 23.46 -21.92
N GLN A 4 -1.28 24.62 -21.90
CA GLN A 4 -0.33 25.00 -20.83
C GLN A 4 -0.97 25.03 -19.45
N ASN A 5 -2.24 25.38 -19.33
CA ASN A 5 -2.97 25.41 -18.07
C ASN A 5 -3.27 23.98 -17.56
N LEU A 6 -3.42 23.00 -18.45
CA LEU A 6 -3.64 21.59 -18.09
C LEU A 6 -2.34 20.90 -17.65
N GLU A 7 -1.20 21.23 -18.25
CA GLU A 7 0.12 20.72 -17.84
C GLU A 7 0.50 21.11 -16.40
N SER A 8 0.28 22.36 -16.01
CA SER A 8 0.50 22.81 -14.64
C SER A 8 -0.52 22.17 -13.69
N LYS A 9 -1.76 22.02 -14.11
CA LYS A 9 -2.85 21.49 -13.30
C LYS A 9 -2.66 20.03 -12.92
N ARG A 10 -2.06 19.19 -13.78
CA ARG A 10 -1.81 17.77 -13.45
C ARG A 10 -0.94 17.61 -12.22
N TRP A 11 0.02 18.52 -11.99
CA TRP A 11 0.88 18.48 -10.80
C TRP A 11 0.14 18.88 -9.52
N PHE A 12 -0.80 19.84 -9.59
CA PHE A 12 -1.67 20.14 -8.43
C PHE A 12 -2.54 18.94 -8.06
N ILE A 13 -3.05 18.21 -9.07
CA ILE A 13 -3.81 16.97 -8.85
C ILE A 13 -2.90 15.89 -8.26
N ALA A 14 -1.62 15.82 -8.68
CA ALA A 14 -0.66 14.90 -8.11
C ALA A 14 -0.39 15.19 -6.62
N ILE A 15 -0.16 16.46 -6.26
CA ILE A 15 0.02 16.88 -4.87
C ILE A 15 -1.21 16.52 -4.03
N ALA A 16 -2.42 16.83 -4.52
CA ALA A 16 -3.66 16.46 -3.83
C ALA A 16 -3.76 14.94 -3.63
N GLY A 17 -3.40 14.16 -4.64
CA GLY A 17 -3.33 12.70 -4.56
C GLY A 17 -2.34 12.21 -3.49
N VAL A 18 -1.14 12.80 -3.44
CA VAL A 18 -0.12 12.48 -2.42
C VAL A 18 -0.62 12.82 -1.01
N VAL A 19 -1.28 13.98 -0.83
CA VAL A 19 -1.86 14.38 0.47
C VAL A 19 -2.90 13.36 0.93
N ILE A 20 -3.82 12.95 0.06
CA ILE A 20 -4.80 11.90 0.38
C ILE A 20 -4.08 10.62 0.80
N MET A 21 -3.12 10.14 0.01
CA MET A 21 -2.39 8.91 0.30
C MET A 21 -1.61 9.00 1.61
N LEU A 22 -1.02 10.15 1.92
CA LEU A 22 -0.30 10.38 3.18
C LEU A 22 -1.25 10.26 4.37
N VAL A 23 -2.43 10.88 4.30
CA VAL A 23 -3.45 10.77 5.36
C VAL A 23 -3.95 9.34 5.51
N LEU A 24 -4.26 8.66 4.41
CA LEU A 24 -4.72 7.26 4.46
C LEU A 24 -3.66 6.31 5.01
N GLY A 25 -2.38 6.57 4.70
CA GLY A 25 -1.25 5.77 5.16
C GLY A 25 -1.00 5.80 6.67
N THR A 26 -1.59 6.76 7.38
CA THR A 26 -1.51 6.85 8.84
C THR A 26 -2.06 5.61 9.56
N VAL A 27 -2.92 4.84 8.89
CA VAL A 27 -3.44 3.56 9.40
C VAL A 27 -2.32 2.58 9.79
N TYR A 28 -1.18 2.62 9.12
CA TYR A 28 -0.04 1.75 9.45
C TYR A 28 0.71 2.17 10.73
N ALA A 29 0.43 3.34 11.28
CA ALA A 29 0.95 3.75 12.58
C ALA A 29 0.14 3.17 13.77
N TRP A 30 -0.80 2.25 13.53
CA TRP A 30 -1.62 1.65 14.59
C TRP A 30 -0.82 1.12 15.77
N SER A 31 0.36 0.56 15.53
CA SER A 31 1.24 0.04 16.57
C SER A 31 1.60 1.07 17.65
N VAL A 32 1.64 2.37 17.29
CA VAL A 32 1.93 3.46 18.21
C VAL A 32 0.78 3.67 19.21
N PHE A 33 -0.45 3.35 18.81
CA PHE A 33 -1.64 3.49 19.66
C PHE A 33 -1.89 2.28 20.57
N VAL A 34 -1.36 1.09 20.23
CA VAL A 34 -1.66 -0.16 20.94
C VAL A 34 -1.36 -0.05 22.43
N LYS A 35 -0.12 0.29 22.79
CA LYS A 35 0.29 0.40 24.21
C LYS A 35 -0.51 1.47 24.97
N PRO A 36 -0.67 2.71 24.46
CA PRO A 36 -1.53 3.71 25.10
C PRO A 36 -2.97 3.26 25.31
N ILE A 37 -3.58 2.57 24.33
CA ILE A 37 -4.94 2.03 24.46
C ILE A 37 -4.99 0.94 25.54
N VAL A 38 -4.05 -0.01 25.53
CA VAL A 38 -3.96 -1.07 26.55
C VAL A 38 -3.85 -0.47 27.96
N VAL A 39 -3.01 0.53 28.15
CA VAL A 39 -2.84 1.21 29.44
C VAL A 39 -4.10 1.99 29.85
N ALA A 40 -4.72 2.71 28.91
CA ALA A 40 -5.88 3.55 29.22
C ALA A 40 -7.17 2.74 29.45
N GLN A 41 -7.33 1.60 28.77
CA GLN A 41 -8.58 0.82 28.77
C GLN A 41 -8.50 -0.48 29.58
N GLY A 42 -7.29 -0.93 29.93
CA GLY A 42 -7.08 -2.25 30.57
C GLY A 42 -7.34 -3.44 29.65
N TRP A 43 -7.44 -3.24 28.34
CA TRP A 43 -7.67 -4.32 27.38
C TRP A 43 -6.40 -5.11 27.07
N GLU A 44 -6.56 -6.38 26.74
CA GLU A 44 -5.44 -7.20 26.30
C GLU A 44 -4.85 -6.69 24.96
N THR A 45 -3.54 -6.73 24.82
CA THR A 45 -2.83 -6.35 23.57
C THR A 45 -3.37 -7.07 22.35
N LYS A 46 -3.66 -8.38 22.46
CA LYS A 46 -4.22 -9.18 21.36
C LYS A 46 -5.59 -8.68 20.91
N VAL A 47 -6.41 -8.24 21.86
CA VAL A 47 -7.74 -7.68 21.58
C VAL A 47 -7.60 -6.36 20.82
N VAL A 48 -6.72 -5.46 21.28
CA VAL A 48 -6.47 -4.17 20.60
C VAL A 48 -5.91 -4.37 19.19
N GLN A 49 -5.07 -5.37 18.98
CA GLN A 49 -4.52 -5.68 17.64
C GLN A 49 -5.60 -6.16 16.65
N ARG A 50 -6.70 -6.77 17.10
CA ARG A 50 -7.81 -7.19 16.21
C ARG A 50 -8.44 -6.01 15.46
N VAL A 51 -8.38 -4.81 16.04
CA VAL A 51 -8.87 -3.59 15.37
C VAL A 51 -8.09 -3.33 14.09
N PHE A 52 -6.76 -3.48 14.13
CA PHE A 52 -5.91 -3.32 12.96
C PHE A 52 -6.16 -4.41 11.90
N MET A 53 -6.34 -5.65 12.32
CA MET A 53 -6.66 -6.74 11.39
C MET A 53 -7.99 -6.47 10.68
N LEU A 54 -9.00 -5.99 11.40
CA LEU A 54 -10.29 -5.66 10.83
C LEU A 54 -10.17 -4.51 9.82
N ILE A 55 -9.54 -3.39 10.21
CA ILE A 55 -9.43 -2.24 9.30
C ILE A 55 -8.71 -2.59 8.00
N ILE A 56 -7.62 -3.36 8.04
CA ILE A 56 -6.89 -3.78 6.83
C ILE A 56 -7.76 -4.69 5.94
N GLY A 57 -8.49 -5.63 6.52
CA GLY A 57 -9.42 -6.48 5.78
C GLY A 57 -10.52 -5.66 5.10
N VAL A 58 -11.11 -4.71 5.82
CA VAL A 58 -12.15 -3.81 5.31
C VAL A 58 -11.60 -2.89 4.21
N ILE A 59 -10.37 -2.36 4.35
CA ILE A 59 -9.71 -1.56 3.31
C ILE A 59 -9.62 -2.35 2.00
N GLY A 60 -9.13 -3.59 2.04
CA GLY A 60 -8.98 -4.42 0.84
C GLY A 60 -10.29 -4.65 0.09
N VAL A 61 -11.37 -4.95 0.81
CA VAL A 61 -12.70 -5.13 0.23
C VAL A 61 -13.28 -3.80 -0.28
N SER A 62 -13.18 -2.75 0.51
CA SER A 62 -13.74 -1.43 0.17
C SER A 62 -13.02 -0.78 -1.00
N ALA A 63 -11.74 -1.07 -1.23
CA ALA A 63 -10.99 -0.60 -2.39
C ALA A 63 -11.60 -1.11 -3.71
N ALA A 64 -12.11 -2.34 -3.74
CA ALA A 64 -12.80 -2.87 -4.92
C ALA A 64 -14.08 -2.07 -5.24
N PHE A 65 -14.87 -1.74 -4.21
CA PHE A 65 -16.06 -0.89 -4.38
C PHE A 65 -15.68 0.55 -4.74
N GLY A 66 -14.64 1.10 -4.10
CA GLY A 66 -14.08 2.42 -4.44
C GLY A 66 -13.70 2.52 -5.90
N GLY A 67 -13.00 1.52 -6.42
CA GLY A 67 -12.63 1.45 -7.84
C GLY A 67 -13.83 1.45 -8.78
N MET A 68 -14.89 0.68 -8.45
CA MET A 68 -16.14 0.69 -9.25
C MET A 68 -16.81 2.06 -9.24
N LEU A 69 -16.83 2.72 -8.09
CA LEU A 69 -17.45 4.04 -7.94
C LEU A 69 -16.65 5.13 -8.65
N VAL A 70 -15.32 5.08 -8.61
CA VAL A 70 -14.43 6.04 -9.32
C VAL A 70 -14.71 6.04 -10.83
N ASP A 71 -14.85 4.86 -11.43
CA ASP A 71 -15.11 4.73 -12.86
C ASP A 71 -16.52 5.19 -13.25
N LYS A 72 -17.51 5.07 -12.32
CA LYS A 72 -18.91 5.47 -12.58
C LYS A 72 -19.24 6.92 -12.20
N LYS A 73 -18.79 7.37 -11.03
CA LYS A 73 -19.18 8.65 -10.42
C LYS A 73 -18.05 9.70 -10.45
N GLY A 74 -16.85 9.28 -10.92
CA GLY A 74 -15.67 10.13 -10.97
C GLY A 74 -14.90 10.23 -9.64
N PRO A 75 -13.66 10.74 -9.73
CA PRO A 75 -12.73 10.72 -8.59
C PRO A 75 -13.16 11.61 -7.43
N LYS A 76 -13.66 12.82 -7.71
CA LYS A 76 -14.03 13.79 -6.68
C LYS A 76 -15.09 13.25 -5.71
N PHE A 77 -16.15 12.66 -6.25
CA PHE A 77 -17.25 12.12 -5.45
C PHE A 77 -16.77 11.02 -4.50
N VAL A 78 -15.99 10.07 -5.02
CA VAL A 78 -15.51 8.94 -4.22
C VAL A 78 -14.47 9.36 -3.19
N ALA A 79 -13.60 10.33 -3.54
CA ALA A 79 -12.64 10.88 -2.60
C ALA A 79 -13.32 11.60 -1.42
N ILE A 80 -14.36 12.42 -1.69
CA ILE A 80 -15.15 13.09 -0.64
C ILE A 80 -15.84 12.04 0.25
N MET A 81 -16.48 11.05 -0.34
CA MET A 81 -17.14 9.99 0.40
C MET A 81 -16.14 9.22 1.28
N GLY A 82 -14.98 8.86 0.72
CA GLY A 82 -13.91 8.21 1.47
C GLY A 82 -13.37 9.10 2.60
N ALA A 83 -13.19 10.40 2.35
CA ALA A 83 -12.76 11.38 3.36
C ALA A 83 -13.72 11.44 4.55
N VAL A 84 -15.02 11.51 4.26
CA VAL A 84 -16.07 11.56 5.32
C VAL A 84 -16.06 10.27 6.14
N PHE A 85 -16.10 9.11 5.47
CA PHE A 85 -16.08 7.83 6.20
C PHE A 85 -14.79 7.64 7.00
N TYR A 86 -13.63 7.99 6.44
CA TYR A 86 -12.36 7.84 7.15
C TYR A 86 -12.28 8.77 8.36
N GLY A 87 -12.52 10.07 8.16
CA GLY A 87 -12.46 11.06 9.24
C GLY A 87 -13.49 10.80 10.34
N VAL A 88 -14.76 10.56 9.96
CA VAL A 88 -15.82 10.22 10.92
C VAL A 88 -15.52 8.93 11.66
N GLY A 89 -15.02 7.90 10.96
CA GLY A 89 -14.64 6.63 11.59
C GLY A 89 -13.53 6.78 12.63
N VAL A 90 -12.53 7.65 12.37
CA VAL A 90 -11.49 7.99 13.36
C VAL A 90 -12.07 8.76 14.54
N LEU A 91 -12.97 9.73 14.31
CA LEU A 91 -13.69 10.46 15.38
C LEU A 91 -14.51 9.50 16.25
N LEU A 92 -15.25 8.56 15.63
CA LEU A 92 -15.99 7.52 16.36
C LEU A 92 -15.06 6.62 17.18
N GLY A 93 -13.84 6.37 16.69
CA GLY A 93 -12.80 5.69 17.47
C GLY A 93 -12.45 6.46 18.74
N GLY A 94 -12.38 7.80 18.68
CA GLY A 94 -12.22 8.67 19.86
C GLY A 94 -13.36 8.54 20.86
N VAL A 95 -14.60 8.57 20.36
CA VAL A 95 -15.82 8.36 21.19
C VAL A 95 -15.80 6.99 21.86
N ALA A 96 -15.40 5.95 21.12
CA ALA A 96 -15.31 4.59 21.63
C ALA A 96 -14.30 4.44 22.78
N LEU A 97 -13.13 5.09 22.61
CA LEU A 97 -12.09 5.13 23.66
C LEU A 97 -12.51 5.94 24.88
N GLN A 98 -13.26 7.02 24.70
CA GLN A 98 -13.83 7.80 25.80
C GLN A 98 -14.87 6.99 26.58
N ALA A 99 -15.69 6.21 25.86
CA ALA A 99 -16.73 5.36 26.45
C ALA A 99 -16.20 4.02 27.00
N GLY A 100 -14.93 3.69 26.80
CA GLY A 100 -14.36 2.38 27.18
C GLY A 100 -14.99 1.20 26.45
N ASN A 101 -15.53 1.40 25.24
CA ASN A 101 -16.28 0.38 24.49
C ASN A 101 -15.48 -0.16 23.31
N PHE A 102 -14.97 -1.39 23.45
CA PHE A 102 -14.19 -2.08 22.44
C PHE A 102 -14.97 -2.34 21.14
N TRP A 103 -16.22 -2.78 21.25
CA TRP A 103 -17.05 -3.08 20.07
C TRP A 103 -17.35 -1.83 19.25
N PHE A 104 -17.51 -0.69 19.94
CA PHE A 104 -17.69 0.58 19.27
C PHE A 104 -16.39 1.07 18.60
N LEU A 105 -15.20 0.76 19.16
CA LEU A 105 -13.92 1.00 18.51
C LEU A 105 -13.76 0.16 17.24
N LEU A 106 -14.16 -1.12 17.28
CA LEU A 106 -14.19 -1.97 16.08
C LEU A 106 -15.13 -1.42 15.02
N PHE A 107 -16.33 -0.96 15.41
CA PHE A 107 -17.29 -0.37 14.49
C PHE A 107 -16.79 0.95 13.91
N GLY A 108 -16.39 1.91 14.74
CA GLY A 108 -15.98 3.25 14.31
C GLY A 108 -14.67 3.22 13.51
N TYR A 109 -13.59 2.83 14.18
CA TYR A 109 -12.27 2.85 13.55
C TYR A 109 -12.05 1.63 12.64
N GLY A 110 -12.42 0.43 13.08
CA GLY A 110 -12.21 -0.79 12.29
C GLY A 110 -13.02 -0.83 11.00
N LEU A 111 -14.34 -0.64 11.11
CA LEU A 111 -15.26 -0.76 9.98
C LEU A 111 -15.43 0.56 9.21
N ILE A 112 -15.91 1.62 9.87
CA ILE A 112 -16.27 2.88 9.18
C ILE A 112 -15.02 3.57 8.61
N ALA A 113 -13.95 3.72 9.40
CA ALA A 113 -12.70 4.28 8.86
C ALA A 113 -12.07 3.35 7.82
N GLY A 114 -12.16 2.04 7.98
CA GLY A 114 -11.70 1.07 7.00
C GLY A 114 -12.41 1.20 5.65
N ILE A 115 -13.74 1.37 5.65
CA ILE A 115 -14.52 1.65 4.43
C ILE A 115 -14.02 2.94 3.79
N GLY A 116 -13.90 4.02 4.56
CA GLY A 116 -13.44 5.31 4.05
C GLY A 116 -12.05 5.26 3.44
N ASN A 117 -11.11 4.61 4.14
CA ASN A 117 -9.74 4.44 3.67
C ASN A 117 -9.70 3.66 2.34
N GLY A 118 -10.37 2.50 2.28
CA GLY A 118 -10.40 1.67 1.07
C GLY A 118 -11.04 2.37 -0.12
N LEU A 119 -12.18 3.06 0.07
CA LEU A 119 -12.84 3.85 -0.97
C LEU A 119 -11.89 4.93 -1.53
N ALA A 120 -11.20 5.67 -0.66
CA ALA A 120 -10.33 6.77 -1.06
C ALA A 120 -8.99 6.30 -1.64
N TYR A 121 -8.48 5.12 -1.26
CA TYR A 121 -7.16 4.63 -1.67
C TYR A 121 -6.98 4.54 -3.19
N VAL A 122 -7.98 4.04 -3.89
CA VAL A 122 -7.91 3.82 -5.35
C VAL A 122 -8.00 5.14 -6.12
N VAL A 123 -8.60 6.17 -5.54
CA VAL A 123 -8.93 7.42 -6.24
C VAL A 123 -7.71 8.16 -6.78
N PRO A 124 -6.68 8.48 -5.96
CA PRO A 124 -5.48 9.15 -6.47
C PRO A 124 -4.80 8.35 -7.56
N ILE A 125 -4.65 7.04 -7.36
CA ILE A 125 -3.95 6.15 -8.28
C ILE A 125 -4.65 6.13 -9.64
N ALA A 126 -5.96 5.83 -9.67
CA ALA A 126 -6.73 5.79 -10.91
C ALA A 126 -6.77 7.14 -11.64
N THR A 127 -6.81 8.25 -10.89
CA THR A 127 -6.81 9.60 -11.44
C THR A 127 -5.46 9.96 -12.05
N LEU A 128 -4.36 9.72 -11.31
CA LEU A 128 -3.02 10.09 -11.73
C LEU A 128 -2.52 9.28 -12.91
N ILE A 129 -2.87 8.00 -13.03
CA ILE A 129 -2.57 7.19 -14.21
C ILE A 129 -3.15 7.82 -15.49
N ARG A 130 -4.33 8.45 -15.41
CA ARG A 130 -4.98 9.13 -16.53
C ARG A 130 -4.32 10.47 -16.87
N TRP A 131 -3.83 11.20 -15.85
CA TRP A 131 -3.14 12.48 -16.03
C TRP A 131 -1.67 12.34 -16.46
N PHE A 132 -1.03 11.23 -16.16
CA PHE A 132 0.39 11.00 -16.43
C PHE A 132 0.62 9.72 -17.26
N PRO A 133 0.06 9.63 -18.47
CA PRO A 133 0.30 8.46 -19.33
C PRO A 133 1.77 8.33 -19.75
N ASP A 134 2.51 9.46 -19.72
CA ASP A 134 3.95 9.58 -20.00
C ASP A 134 4.85 9.03 -18.89
N LYS A 135 4.36 8.96 -17.62
CA LYS A 135 5.14 8.60 -16.43
C LYS A 135 4.32 7.78 -15.43
N ARG A 136 3.55 6.80 -15.92
CA ARG A 136 2.59 6.03 -15.09
C ARG A 136 3.24 5.41 -13.86
N GLY A 137 4.42 4.78 -14.01
CA GLY A 137 5.13 4.18 -12.90
C GLY A 137 5.58 5.21 -11.88
N MET A 138 6.30 6.23 -12.31
CA MET A 138 6.80 7.27 -11.42
C MET A 138 5.67 7.93 -10.61
N ILE A 139 4.55 8.28 -11.27
CA ILE A 139 3.46 8.97 -10.58
C ILE A 139 2.69 8.06 -9.61
N THR A 140 2.50 6.79 -9.96
CA THR A 140 1.91 5.83 -9.03
C THR A 140 2.84 5.57 -7.85
N GLY A 141 4.16 5.47 -8.11
CA GLY A 141 5.17 5.37 -7.08
C GLY A 141 5.15 6.55 -6.12
N LEU A 142 5.08 7.78 -6.64
CA LEU A 142 4.99 9.00 -5.83
C LEU A 142 3.73 9.02 -4.95
N ALA A 143 2.58 8.69 -5.53
CA ALA A 143 1.32 8.64 -4.79
C ALA A 143 1.38 7.59 -3.67
N VAL A 144 1.76 6.36 -4.02
CA VAL A 144 1.79 5.25 -3.06
C VAL A 144 2.91 5.42 -2.02
N MET A 145 4.03 6.11 -2.35
CA MET A 145 5.04 6.52 -1.39
C MET A 145 4.44 7.43 -0.30
N GLY A 146 3.53 8.36 -0.67
CA GLY A 146 2.78 9.17 0.30
C GLY A 146 2.11 8.31 1.36
N PHE A 147 1.46 7.22 0.98
CA PHE A 147 0.87 6.27 1.92
C PHE A 147 1.90 5.66 2.89
N GLY A 148 3.09 5.31 2.40
CA GLY A 148 4.19 4.81 3.25
C GLY A 148 4.67 5.85 4.28
N PHE A 149 4.82 7.10 3.86
CA PHE A 149 5.27 8.18 4.73
C PHE A 149 4.22 8.65 5.74
N GLY A 150 2.93 8.40 5.51
CA GLY A 150 1.88 8.70 6.46
C GLY A 150 2.13 8.11 7.85
N ALA A 151 2.49 6.83 7.89
CA ALA A 151 2.84 6.15 9.14
C ALA A 151 4.10 6.73 9.80
N PHE A 152 5.09 7.13 9.02
CA PHE A 152 6.33 7.74 9.52
C PHE A 152 6.04 9.06 10.24
N PHE A 153 5.36 10.01 9.59
CA PHE A 153 5.06 11.31 10.19
C PHE A 153 4.19 11.17 11.44
N ILE A 154 3.17 10.32 11.38
CA ILE A 154 2.29 10.10 12.53
C ILE A 154 3.03 9.38 13.66
N GLY A 155 3.88 8.41 13.36
CA GLY A 155 4.71 7.73 14.35
C GLY A 155 5.60 8.70 15.15
N MET A 156 6.08 9.78 14.52
CA MET A 156 6.86 10.83 15.20
C MET A 156 6.00 11.78 16.05
N ILE A 157 4.81 12.13 15.59
CA ILE A 157 3.97 13.16 16.21
C ILE A 157 3.10 12.58 17.33
N ILE A 158 2.54 11.40 17.13
CA ILE A 158 1.49 10.84 17.99
C ILE A 158 1.94 10.56 19.43
N PRO A 159 3.11 9.99 19.72
CA PRO A 159 3.50 9.79 21.12
C PRO A 159 3.48 11.09 21.94
N GLY A 160 3.99 12.18 21.38
CA GLY A 160 3.96 13.50 22.02
C GLY A 160 2.54 14.05 22.17
N LEU A 161 1.65 13.81 21.19
CA LEU A 161 0.26 14.24 21.28
C LEU A 161 -0.50 13.44 22.34
N ILE A 162 -0.38 12.10 22.35
CA ILE A 162 -1.03 11.24 23.34
C ILE A 162 -0.61 11.61 24.77
N ASN A 163 0.68 11.88 24.98
CA ASN A 163 1.19 12.28 26.29
C ASN A 163 0.57 13.60 26.79
N LYS A 164 0.23 14.53 25.88
CA LYS A 164 -0.36 15.83 26.23
C LYS A 164 -1.88 15.78 26.45
N VAL A 165 -2.59 15.03 25.60
CA VAL A 165 -4.06 15.11 25.57
C VAL A 165 -4.77 13.77 25.85
N GLY A 166 -4.02 12.67 25.97
CA GLY A 166 -4.56 11.33 26.09
C GLY A 166 -4.95 10.71 24.74
N VAL A 167 -5.13 9.38 24.73
CA VAL A 167 -5.34 8.63 23.48
C VAL A 167 -6.69 8.95 22.81
N ALA A 168 -7.78 9.12 23.58
CA ALA A 168 -9.09 9.43 23.02
C ALA A 168 -9.12 10.82 22.35
N ASN A 169 -8.56 11.85 23.00
CA ASN A 169 -8.48 13.19 22.41
C ASN A 169 -7.53 13.25 21.20
N ALA A 170 -6.47 12.43 21.18
CA ALA A 170 -5.62 12.29 20.02
C ALA A 170 -6.40 11.77 18.81
N PHE A 171 -7.34 10.81 18.98
CA PHE A 171 -8.23 10.34 17.91
C PHE A 171 -9.18 11.45 17.42
N PHE A 172 -9.73 12.31 18.28
CA PHE A 172 -10.56 13.44 17.86
C PHE A 172 -9.78 14.44 17.03
N ILE A 173 -8.58 14.82 17.48
CA ILE A 173 -7.70 15.75 16.75
C ILE A 173 -7.34 15.15 15.38
N LEU A 174 -6.91 13.90 15.35
CA LEU A 174 -6.54 13.23 14.10
C LEU A 174 -7.73 13.08 13.17
N GLY A 175 -8.89 12.65 13.66
CA GLY A 175 -10.10 12.50 12.86
C GLY A 175 -10.52 13.81 12.20
N ALA A 176 -10.48 14.92 12.94
CA ALA A 176 -10.76 16.25 12.40
C ALA A 176 -9.72 16.68 11.34
N VAL A 177 -8.43 16.50 11.61
CA VAL A 177 -7.34 16.83 10.67
C VAL A 177 -7.45 15.95 9.42
N TYR A 178 -7.67 14.65 9.55
CA TYR A 178 -7.79 13.74 8.41
C TYR A 178 -9.00 14.08 7.54
N LEU A 179 -10.15 14.36 8.16
CA LEU A 179 -11.35 14.80 7.47
C LEU A 179 -11.07 16.07 6.67
N LEU A 180 -10.52 17.10 7.30
CA LEU A 180 -10.24 18.39 6.68
C LEU A 180 -9.26 18.26 5.52
N LEU A 181 -8.09 17.66 5.74
CA LEU A 181 -7.05 17.53 4.71
C LEU A 181 -7.52 16.71 3.51
N THR A 182 -8.19 15.57 3.78
CA THR A 182 -8.68 14.70 2.71
C THR A 182 -9.83 15.35 1.93
N LEU A 183 -10.73 16.08 2.60
CA LEU A 183 -11.81 16.85 1.94
C LEU A 183 -11.22 17.94 1.04
N LEU A 184 -10.31 18.77 1.54
CA LEU A 184 -9.70 19.84 0.76
C LEU A 184 -8.97 19.30 -0.47
N ALA A 185 -8.18 18.24 -0.30
CA ALA A 185 -7.50 17.58 -1.41
C ALA A 185 -8.50 16.96 -2.41
N SER A 186 -9.61 16.40 -1.93
CA SER A 186 -10.64 15.79 -2.79
C SER A 186 -11.32 16.79 -3.73
N LEU A 187 -11.44 18.06 -3.33
CA LEU A 187 -12.07 19.11 -4.15
C LEU A 187 -11.31 19.36 -5.44
N VAL A 188 -10.01 19.12 -5.47
CA VAL A 188 -9.11 19.34 -6.62
C VAL A 188 -9.15 18.16 -7.60
N LEU A 189 -9.50 16.97 -7.14
CA LEU A 189 -9.43 15.76 -7.94
C LEU A 189 -10.46 15.75 -9.08
N LYS A 190 -9.98 15.56 -10.30
CA LYS A 190 -10.79 15.38 -11.49
C LYS A 190 -10.01 14.59 -12.56
N ASN A 191 -10.74 13.93 -13.46
CA ASN A 191 -10.13 13.29 -14.62
C ASN A 191 -9.67 14.34 -15.64
N PRO A 192 -8.67 14.04 -16.49
CA PRO A 192 -8.33 14.86 -17.64
C PRO A 192 -9.51 14.92 -18.63
N PRO A 193 -9.57 15.95 -19.50
CA PRO A 193 -10.50 15.96 -20.61
C PRO A 193 -10.33 14.74 -21.52
N ALA A 194 -11.41 14.32 -22.17
CA ALA A 194 -11.34 13.20 -23.12
C ALA A 194 -10.35 13.49 -24.25
N GLY A 195 -9.49 12.54 -24.56
CA GLY A 195 -8.47 12.67 -25.60
C GLY A 195 -7.26 13.55 -25.25
N TRP A 196 -7.21 14.15 -24.05
CA TRP A 196 -6.06 14.95 -23.66
C TRP A 196 -4.80 14.08 -23.44
N LEU A 197 -3.68 14.53 -23.98
CA LEU A 197 -2.36 13.94 -23.79
C LEU A 197 -1.35 15.03 -23.40
N PRO A 198 -0.30 14.69 -22.63
CA PRO A 198 0.79 15.62 -22.32
C PRO A 198 1.51 16.08 -23.59
N LYS A 199 1.99 17.31 -23.58
CA LYS A 199 2.72 17.91 -24.73
C LYS A 199 3.94 17.03 -25.11
N GLY A 200 4.04 16.71 -26.39
CA GLY A 200 5.15 15.90 -26.93
C GLY A 200 5.09 14.40 -26.60
N PHE A 201 4.01 13.93 -25.99
CA PHE A 201 3.83 12.51 -25.70
C PHE A 201 3.00 11.83 -26.78
N THR A 202 3.59 10.82 -27.43
CA THR A 202 2.90 9.89 -28.31
C THR A 202 2.83 8.53 -27.61
N PRO A 203 1.63 7.97 -27.38
CA PRO A 203 1.50 6.66 -26.73
C PRO A 203 2.25 5.59 -27.55
N PRO A 204 3.10 4.76 -26.91
CA PRO A 204 3.73 3.63 -27.59
C PRO A 204 2.67 2.69 -28.18
N ALA A 205 2.91 2.14 -29.36
CA ALA A 205 2.00 1.20 -30.01
C ALA A 205 1.69 -0.05 -29.17
N THR A 206 2.54 -0.33 -28.20
CA THR A 206 2.39 -1.46 -27.24
C THR A 206 1.47 -1.14 -26.06
N THR A 207 1.04 0.12 -25.85
CA THR A 207 0.14 0.49 -24.75
C THR A 207 -1.32 0.43 -25.18
N VAL A 208 -2.19 -0.09 -24.31
CA VAL A 208 -3.64 -0.08 -24.55
C VAL A 208 -4.15 1.36 -24.48
N SER A 209 -4.82 1.81 -25.54
CA SER A 209 -5.43 3.13 -25.60
C SER A 209 -6.66 3.21 -24.68
N ALA A 210 -7.14 4.42 -24.39
CA ALA A 210 -8.39 4.59 -23.65
C ALA A 210 -9.59 3.98 -24.41
N ALA A 211 -9.56 4.04 -25.74
CA ALA A 211 -10.62 3.50 -26.60
C ALA A 211 -10.63 1.95 -26.63
N ASP A 212 -9.45 1.33 -26.56
CA ASP A 212 -9.28 -0.14 -26.57
C ASP A 212 -9.16 -0.72 -25.14
N SER A 213 -9.58 0.02 -24.11
CA SER A 213 -9.52 -0.44 -22.72
C SER A 213 -10.51 -1.57 -22.45
N PHE A 214 -10.02 -2.60 -21.74
CA PHE A 214 -10.87 -3.69 -21.27
C PHE A 214 -11.88 -3.19 -20.24
N SER A 215 -13.13 -3.59 -20.39
CA SER A 215 -14.12 -3.51 -19.31
C SER A 215 -13.75 -4.49 -18.18
N TRP A 216 -14.34 -4.31 -17.00
CA TRP A 216 -14.15 -5.27 -15.90
C TRP A 216 -14.61 -6.70 -16.28
N THR A 217 -15.71 -6.80 -17.02
CA THR A 217 -16.25 -8.08 -17.45
C THR A 217 -15.33 -8.84 -18.41
N GLU A 218 -14.57 -8.13 -19.21
CA GLU A 218 -13.55 -8.68 -20.08
C GLU A 218 -12.26 -8.99 -19.30
N ALA A 219 -11.76 -8.04 -18.51
CA ALA A 219 -10.52 -8.20 -17.74
C ALA A 219 -10.56 -9.43 -16.81
N LYS A 220 -11.65 -9.62 -16.05
CA LYS A 220 -11.81 -10.76 -15.13
C LYS A 220 -11.91 -12.13 -15.83
N ARG A 221 -12.11 -12.17 -17.13
CA ARG A 221 -12.11 -13.41 -17.92
C ARG A 221 -10.73 -13.77 -18.47
N THR A 222 -9.76 -12.86 -18.33
CA THR A 222 -8.39 -13.08 -18.79
C THR A 222 -7.55 -13.74 -17.72
N ARG A 223 -6.71 -14.71 -18.10
CA ARG A 223 -5.70 -15.28 -17.19
C ARG A 223 -4.75 -14.21 -16.64
N GLN A 224 -4.50 -13.16 -17.39
CA GLN A 224 -3.58 -12.08 -17.05
C GLN A 224 -4.01 -11.32 -15.80
N TRP A 225 -5.31 -11.10 -15.61
CA TRP A 225 -5.80 -10.47 -14.39
C TRP A 225 -5.47 -11.30 -13.15
N TYR A 226 -5.69 -12.61 -13.21
CA TYR A 226 -5.35 -13.52 -12.11
C TYR A 226 -3.83 -13.63 -11.90
N MET A 227 -3.04 -13.53 -12.97
CA MET A 227 -1.58 -13.49 -12.86
C MET A 227 -1.11 -12.22 -12.13
N LEU A 228 -1.67 -11.03 -12.43
CA LEU A 228 -1.36 -9.79 -11.70
C LEU A 228 -1.81 -9.89 -10.24
N TRP A 229 -2.99 -10.43 -9.98
CA TRP A 229 -3.48 -10.66 -8.62
C TRP A 229 -2.55 -11.61 -7.85
N GLY A 230 -2.15 -12.71 -8.45
CA GLY A 230 -1.22 -13.67 -7.88
C GLY A 230 0.16 -13.08 -7.60
N MET A 231 0.72 -12.32 -8.55
CA MET A 231 2.00 -11.63 -8.35
C MET A 231 1.94 -10.65 -7.16
N LEU A 232 0.87 -9.85 -7.05
CA LEU A 232 0.71 -8.94 -5.92
C LEU A 232 0.53 -9.72 -4.61
N PHE A 233 -0.31 -10.75 -4.59
CA PHE A 233 -0.56 -11.60 -3.43
C PHE A 233 0.74 -12.24 -2.90
N LEU A 234 1.54 -12.83 -3.79
CA LEU A 234 2.78 -13.52 -3.42
C LEU A 234 3.84 -12.56 -2.90
N ASN A 235 4.02 -11.40 -3.56
CA ASN A 235 4.94 -10.37 -3.11
C ASN A 235 4.57 -9.84 -1.72
N VAL A 236 3.30 -9.55 -1.51
CA VAL A 236 2.81 -9.00 -0.23
C VAL A 236 2.87 -10.04 0.88
N THR A 237 2.50 -11.30 0.59
CA THR A 237 2.57 -12.39 1.58
C THR A 237 4.00 -12.58 2.08
N ALA A 238 4.98 -12.66 1.18
CA ALA A 238 6.39 -12.79 1.54
C ALA A 238 6.89 -11.60 2.37
N GLY A 239 6.58 -10.37 1.94
CA GLY A 239 7.02 -9.16 2.62
C GLY A 239 6.38 -8.95 3.99
N MET A 240 5.08 -9.27 4.15
CA MET A 240 4.39 -9.19 5.45
C MET A 240 4.90 -10.25 6.42
N GLY A 241 5.26 -11.43 5.91
CA GLY A 241 5.91 -12.48 6.71
C GLY A 241 7.23 -11.99 7.31
N LEU A 242 8.09 -11.36 6.50
CA LEU A 242 9.33 -10.76 7.00
C LEU A 242 9.04 -9.66 8.01
N LEU A 243 8.17 -8.71 7.66
CA LEU A 243 7.85 -7.55 8.48
C LEU A 243 7.43 -7.95 9.91
N SER A 244 6.65 -9.01 10.05
CA SER A 244 6.18 -9.52 11.34
C SER A 244 7.32 -10.09 12.23
N LYS A 245 8.40 -10.57 11.63
CA LYS A 245 9.52 -11.24 12.32
C LYS A 245 10.83 -10.45 12.30
N LEU A 246 10.89 -9.31 11.59
CA LEU A 246 12.13 -8.59 11.33
C LEU A 246 12.83 -8.11 12.60
N SER A 247 12.09 -7.50 13.56
CA SER A 247 12.68 -7.01 14.80
C SER A 247 13.23 -8.16 15.68
N PRO A 248 12.51 -9.25 15.95
CA PRO A 248 13.08 -10.42 16.64
C PRO A 248 14.32 -11.01 15.94
N MET A 249 14.30 -11.12 14.62
CA MET A 249 15.45 -11.61 13.86
C MET A 249 16.65 -10.69 13.97
N ALA A 250 16.44 -9.39 13.90
CA ALA A 250 17.50 -8.39 14.10
C ALA A 250 18.09 -8.47 15.50
N GLN A 251 17.25 -8.67 16.54
CA GLN A 251 17.71 -8.83 17.92
C GLN A 251 18.64 -10.06 18.06
N GLU A 252 18.30 -11.19 17.43
CA GLU A 252 19.18 -12.38 17.43
C GLU A 252 20.54 -12.08 16.80
N VAL A 253 20.55 -11.45 15.60
CA VAL A 253 21.81 -11.11 14.91
C VAL A 253 22.65 -10.15 15.74
N ILE A 254 22.02 -9.13 16.33
CA ILE A 254 22.71 -8.14 17.20
C ILE A 254 23.27 -8.80 18.45
N LYS A 255 22.50 -9.67 19.11
CA LYS A 255 22.92 -10.41 20.29
C LYS A 255 24.25 -11.15 20.01
N PHE A 256 24.30 -11.92 18.93
CA PHE A 256 25.49 -12.69 18.58
C PHE A 256 26.66 -11.80 18.09
N ALA A 257 26.38 -10.79 17.27
CA ALA A 257 27.43 -9.96 16.67
C ALA A 257 28.08 -8.98 17.67
N GLN A 258 27.33 -8.50 18.66
CA GLN A 258 27.78 -7.47 19.60
C GLN A 258 27.88 -7.97 21.05
N ASN A 259 27.60 -9.26 21.28
CA ASN A 259 27.62 -9.89 22.61
C ASN A 259 26.78 -9.11 23.65
N ILE A 260 25.56 -8.69 23.23
CA ILE A 260 24.60 -7.97 24.07
C ILE A 260 23.54 -8.95 24.56
N ASP A 261 23.38 -9.08 25.90
CA ASP A 261 22.36 -9.95 26.53
C ASP A 261 21.20 -9.17 27.16
N ASP A 262 21.28 -7.82 27.22
CA ASP A 262 20.21 -6.98 27.76
C ASP A 262 18.98 -6.96 26.82
N PRO A 263 17.83 -7.54 27.23
CA PRO A 263 16.64 -7.60 26.38
C PRO A 263 16.08 -6.23 26.01
N ALA A 264 16.17 -5.24 26.91
CA ALA A 264 15.67 -3.89 26.65
C ALA A 264 16.50 -3.19 25.55
N LYS A 265 17.83 -3.32 25.65
CA LYS A 265 18.74 -2.79 24.63
C LYS A 265 18.58 -3.49 23.29
N LEU A 266 18.42 -4.82 23.28
CA LEU A 266 18.15 -5.59 22.07
C LEU A 266 16.83 -5.17 21.41
N ALA A 267 15.78 -4.95 22.18
CA ALA A 267 14.48 -4.49 21.66
C ALA A 267 14.59 -3.13 20.98
N VAL A 268 15.32 -2.18 21.57
CA VAL A 268 15.57 -0.86 20.98
C VAL A 268 16.34 -0.98 19.66
N LEU A 269 17.43 -1.73 19.65
CA LEU A 269 18.29 -1.89 18.46
C LEU A 269 17.57 -2.65 17.34
N GLY A 270 16.85 -3.73 17.65
CA GLY A 270 16.04 -4.48 16.69
C GLY A 270 14.87 -3.66 16.14
N GLY A 271 14.27 -2.82 16.97
CA GLY A 271 13.30 -1.81 16.57
C GLY A 271 13.88 -0.79 15.59
N GLY A 272 15.14 -0.35 15.82
CA GLY A 272 15.88 0.54 14.93
C GLY A 272 16.10 -0.04 13.53
N VAL A 273 16.44 -1.34 13.44
CA VAL A 273 16.56 -2.04 12.14
C VAL A 273 15.21 -2.06 11.41
N LEU A 274 14.12 -2.39 12.12
CA LEU A 274 12.78 -2.38 11.55
C LEU A 274 12.38 -0.99 11.05
N ALA A 275 12.62 0.05 11.84
CA ALA A 275 12.31 1.43 11.46
C ALA A 275 13.10 1.86 10.20
N THR A 276 14.39 1.56 10.15
CA THR A 276 15.25 1.83 8.99
C THR A 276 14.70 1.12 7.74
N ALA A 277 14.43 -0.18 7.84
CA ALA A 277 13.90 -0.95 6.72
C ALA A 277 12.51 -0.46 6.26
N SER A 278 11.69 0.07 7.17
CA SER A 278 10.39 0.66 6.85
C SER A 278 10.49 1.95 6.05
N ILE A 279 11.54 2.76 6.26
CA ILE A 279 11.84 3.91 5.37
C ILE A 279 12.08 3.44 3.94
N PHE A 280 12.86 2.36 3.77
CA PHE A 280 13.12 1.78 2.46
C PHE A 280 11.87 1.16 1.81
N ASN A 281 10.90 0.69 2.59
CA ASN A 281 9.59 0.32 2.05
C ASN A 281 8.91 1.51 1.36
N GLY A 282 8.95 2.69 1.98
CA GLY A 282 8.43 3.93 1.39
C GLY A 282 9.20 4.37 0.14
N LEU A 283 10.53 4.47 0.23
CA LEU A 283 11.41 4.87 -0.87
C LEU A 283 11.38 3.86 -2.03
N GLY A 284 11.30 2.58 -1.73
CA GLY A 284 11.21 1.50 -2.71
C GLY A 284 9.98 1.63 -3.61
N ARG A 285 8.90 2.20 -3.12
CA ARG A 285 7.69 2.48 -3.93
C ARG A 285 8.00 3.43 -5.09
N LEU A 286 8.72 4.51 -4.82
CA LEU A 286 9.13 5.45 -5.87
C LEU A 286 10.22 4.85 -6.77
N PHE A 287 11.23 4.24 -6.16
CA PHE A 287 12.38 3.68 -6.88
C PHE A 287 11.94 2.61 -7.90
N TRP A 288 11.28 1.55 -7.47
CA TRP A 288 10.87 0.47 -8.35
C TRP A 288 9.82 0.89 -9.38
N ALA A 289 8.93 1.83 -9.01
CA ALA A 289 7.97 2.38 -9.94
C ALA A 289 8.67 3.17 -11.06
N ALA A 290 9.65 4.01 -10.74
CA ALA A 290 10.45 4.74 -11.74
C ALA A 290 11.32 3.79 -12.58
N VAL A 291 11.94 2.79 -11.98
CA VAL A 291 12.69 1.74 -12.68
C VAL A 291 11.79 0.99 -13.66
N SER A 292 10.54 0.71 -13.26
CA SER A 292 9.59 0.00 -14.10
C SER A 292 9.17 0.76 -15.36
N ASP A 293 9.28 2.08 -15.36
CA ASP A 293 9.08 2.89 -16.57
C ASP A 293 10.22 2.68 -17.61
N LYS A 294 11.40 2.27 -17.15
CA LYS A 294 12.58 2.06 -18.01
C LYS A 294 12.73 0.61 -18.49
N ILE A 295 12.64 -0.37 -17.58
CA ILE A 295 12.87 -1.79 -17.89
C ILE A 295 11.58 -2.58 -18.14
N GLY A 296 10.42 -1.92 -18.05
CA GLY A 296 9.09 -2.52 -18.19
C GLY A 296 8.60 -3.20 -16.90
N ARG A 297 7.27 -3.30 -16.77
CA ARG A 297 6.59 -3.80 -15.55
C ARG A 297 6.92 -5.26 -15.26
N LYS A 298 6.84 -6.09 -16.30
CA LYS A 298 7.17 -7.51 -16.23
C LYS A 298 8.62 -7.73 -15.78
N GLY A 299 9.57 -7.05 -16.42
CA GLY A 299 11.00 -7.14 -16.08
C GLY A 299 11.26 -6.74 -14.63
N THR A 300 10.63 -5.66 -14.16
CA THR A 300 10.74 -5.20 -12.77
C THR A 300 10.27 -6.25 -11.78
N TYR A 301 9.08 -6.85 -12.00
CA TYR A 301 8.59 -7.93 -11.13
C TYR A 301 9.50 -9.16 -11.14
N MET A 302 10.03 -9.53 -12.30
CA MET A 302 10.99 -10.65 -12.41
C MET A 302 12.25 -10.39 -11.61
N VAL A 303 12.83 -9.18 -11.71
CA VAL A 303 14.02 -8.79 -10.93
C VAL A 303 13.71 -8.81 -9.44
N MET A 304 12.61 -8.17 -9.02
CA MET A 304 12.22 -8.15 -7.62
C MET A 304 12.01 -9.57 -7.06
N PHE A 305 11.29 -10.42 -7.76
CA PHE A 305 11.01 -11.77 -7.29
C PHE A 305 12.28 -12.62 -7.15
N LEU A 306 13.10 -12.62 -8.19
CA LEU A 306 14.32 -13.43 -8.20
C LEU A 306 15.31 -12.99 -7.11
N THR A 307 15.59 -11.70 -7.05
CA THR A 307 16.54 -11.16 -6.06
C THR A 307 16.07 -11.33 -4.64
N GLN A 308 14.76 -11.10 -4.37
CA GLN A 308 14.17 -11.37 -3.06
C GLN A 308 14.28 -12.86 -2.70
N ALA A 309 13.93 -13.78 -3.61
CA ALA A 309 13.99 -15.22 -3.33
C ALA A 309 15.41 -15.64 -2.92
N ILE A 310 16.43 -15.17 -3.63
CA ILE A 310 17.83 -15.43 -3.28
C ILE A 310 18.17 -14.89 -1.89
N LEU A 311 17.79 -13.64 -1.61
CA LEU A 311 18.10 -12.98 -0.33
C LEU A 311 17.35 -13.61 0.85
N TYR A 312 16.13 -14.10 0.65
CA TYR A 312 15.41 -14.84 1.70
C TYR A 312 16.10 -16.17 2.08
N VAL A 313 16.74 -16.84 1.10
CA VAL A 313 17.52 -18.06 1.36
C VAL A 313 18.82 -17.74 2.09
N ILE A 314 19.47 -16.61 1.76
CA ILE A 314 20.75 -16.21 2.36
C ILE A 314 20.57 -15.61 3.76
N LEU A 315 19.46 -14.89 4.00
CA LEU A 315 19.24 -14.10 5.21
C LEU A 315 19.45 -14.86 6.54
N PRO A 316 19.08 -16.15 6.69
CA PRO A 316 19.32 -16.91 7.92
C PRO A 316 20.81 -17.10 8.27
N GLN A 317 21.69 -17.01 7.29
CA GLN A 317 23.12 -17.26 7.43
C GLN A 317 23.94 -16.01 7.76
N ILE A 318 23.28 -14.82 7.72
CA ILE A 318 23.92 -13.54 7.93
C ILE A 318 24.11 -13.26 9.42
N SER A 319 25.37 -13.12 9.84
CA SER A 319 25.78 -12.74 11.19
C SER A 319 26.15 -11.26 11.35
N SER A 320 26.44 -10.56 10.27
CA SER A 320 26.75 -9.12 10.30
C SER A 320 25.47 -8.28 10.38
N VAL A 321 25.36 -7.44 11.41
CA VAL A 321 24.23 -6.52 11.61
C VAL A 321 24.05 -5.59 10.42
N LEU A 322 25.15 -5.06 9.88
CA LEU A 322 25.11 -4.16 8.73
C LEU A 322 24.54 -4.86 7.48
N VAL A 323 25.06 -6.03 7.14
CA VAL A 323 24.62 -6.80 5.96
C VAL A 323 23.17 -7.24 6.13
N PHE A 324 22.77 -7.71 7.32
CA PHE A 324 21.40 -8.05 7.63
C PHE A 324 20.45 -6.86 7.42
N THR A 325 20.83 -5.68 7.92
CA THR A 325 20.03 -4.46 7.79
C THR A 325 19.90 -4.04 6.31
N ILE A 326 20.98 -4.08 5.52
CA ILE A 326 20.95 -3.76 4.09
C ILE A 326 19.99 -4.71 3.35
N ILE A 327 20.08 -6.01 3.61
CA ILE A 327 19.19 -7.01 3.00
C ILE A 327 17.73 -6.74 3.41
N ALA A 328 17.47 -6.48 4.68
CA ALA A 328 16.13 -6.15 5.18
C ALA A 328 15.56 -4.89 4.51
N CYS A 329 16.36 -3.84 4.36
CA CYS A 329 16.00 -2.62 3.63
C CYS A 329 15.62 -2.93 2.18
N TYR A 330 16.41 -3.73 1.49
CA TYR A 330 16.14 -4.12 0.11
C TYR A 330 14.84 -4.94 -0.02
N LEU A 331 14.65 -5.94 0.84
CA LEU A 331 13.45 -6.78 0.83
C LEU A 331 12.18 -5.95 1.08
N LEU A 332 12.22 -5.01 2.03
CA LEU A 332 11.10 -4.11 2.26
C LEU A 332 10.92 -3.07 1.15
N ALA A 333 12.00 -2.63 0.49
CA ALA A 333 11.89 -1.81 -0.72
C ALA A 333 11.18 -2.54 -1.85
N CYS A 334 11.42 -3.85 -2.04
CA CYS A 334 10.71 -4.68 -3.01
C CYS A 334 9.24 -4.91 -2.64
N LEU A 335 8.93 -5.08 -1.34
CA LEU A 335 7.54 -5.13 -0.87
C LEU A 335 6.79 -3.86 -1.27
N GLY A 336 7.35 -2.69 -0.97
CA GLY A 336 6.77 -1.40 -1.35
C GLY A 336 6.66 -1.22 -2.87
N GLY A 337 7.72 -1.60 -3.59
CA GLY A 337 7.80 -1.54 -5.05
C GLY A 337 6.69 -2.34 -5.74
N GLY A 338 6.39 -3.55 -5.25
CA GLY A 338 5.32 -4.37 -5.81
C GLY A 338 3.95 -3.67 -5.77
N PHE A 339 3.63 -2.99 -4.67
CA PHE A 339 2.42 -2.16 -4.59
C PHE A 339 2.40 -1.01 -5.58
N ALA A 340 3.54 -0.35 -5.78
CA ALA A 340 3.61 0.86 -6.60
C ALA A 340 3.66 0.56 -8.11
N VAL A 341 4.26 -0.55 -8.51
CA VAL A 341 4.34 -0.98 -9.93
C VAL A 341 3.01 -1.58 -10.42
N MET A 342 2.25 -2.24 -9.55
CA MET A 342 1.04 -2.97 -9.94
C MET A 342 -0.04 -2.13 -10.64
N PRO A 343 -0.40 -0.91 -10.17
CA PRO A 343 -1.43 -0.13 -10.84
C PRO A 343 -1.01 0.31 -12.25
N ALA A 344 0.27 0.65 -12.44
CA ALA A 344 0.79 0.96 -13.77
C ALA A 344 0.80 -0.29 -14.66
N PHE A 345 1.16 -1.46 -14.12
CA PHE A 345 1.12 -2.72 -14.84
C PHE A 345 -0.30 -3.10 -15.28
N ALA A 346 -1.28 -2.90 -14.41
CA ALA A 346 -2.68 -3.12 -14.74
C ALA A 346 -3.16 -2.16 -15.83
N ALA A 347 -2.79 -0.87 -15.73
CA ALA A 347 -3.16 0.15 -16.72
C ALA A 347 -2.52 -0.11 -18.09
N ASP A 348 -1.25 -0.55 -18.11
CA ASP A 348 -0.55 -0.89 -19.35
C ASP A 348 -1.10 -2.18 -20.00
N SER A 349 -1.66 -3.09 -19.20
CA SER A 349 -2.24 -4.35 -19.66
C SER A 349 -3.69 -4.22 -20.13
N PHE A 350 -4.51 -3.46 -19.41
CA PHE A 350 -5.97 -3.43 -19.59
C PHE A 350 -6.50 -2.05 -20.04
N GLY A 351 -5.62 -1.05 -20.11
CA GLY A 351 -5.99 0.31 -20.46
C GLY A 351 -6.46 1.15 -19.26
N PRO A 352 -6.45 2.49 -19.41
CA PRO A 352 -6.71 3.42 -18.31
C PRO A 352 -8.20 3.69 -18.04
N ALA A 353 -9.13 3.36 -18.97
CA ALA A 353 -10.52 3.79 -18.86
C ALA A 353 -11.23 3.22 -17.62
N TYR A 354 -11.04 1.92 -17.34
CA TYR A 354 -11.67 1.21 -16.22
C TYR A 354 -10.67 0.79 -15.14
N ILE A 355 -9.55 1.49 -15.06
CA ILE A 355 -8.45 1.12 -14.16
C ILE A 355 -8.85 1.17 -12.69
N GLY A 356 -9.74 2.07 -12.30
CA GLY A 356 -10.24 2.16 -10.93
C GLY A 356 -10.84 0.84 -10.48
N ARG A 357 -11.74 0.27 -11.26
CA ARG A 357 -12.39 -1.00 -10.95
C ARG A 357 -11.43 -2.18 -11.04
N ILE A 358 -10.64 -2.26 -12.11
CA ILE A 358 -9.71 -3.38 -12.34
C ILE A 358 -8.67 -3.45 -11.22
N TYR A 359 -8.06 -2.31 -10.88
CA TYR A 359 -7.05 -2.23 -9.83
C TYR A 359 -7.66 -2.36 -8.43
N GLY A 360 -8.85 -1.78 -8.20
CA GLY A 360 -9.56 -1.93 -6.94
C GLY A 360 -9.78 -3.40 -6.57
N PHE A 361 -10.17 -4.22 -7.54
CA PHE A 361 -10.28 -5.68 -7.32
C PHE A 361 -8.90 -6.36 -7.18
N LEU A 362 -7.84 -5.88 -7.82
CA LEU A 362 -6.49 -6.39 -7.59
C LEU A 362 -6.03 -6.19 -6.13
N LEU A 363 -6.47 -5.12 -5.47
CA LEU A 363 -6.13 -4.86 -4.06
C LEU A 363 -6.76 -5.87 -3.08
N THR A 364 -7.72 -6.69 -3.50
CA THR A 364 -8.17 -7.83 -2.69
C THR A 364 -7.03 -8.84 -2.43
N ALA A 365 -6.02 -8.87 -3.31
CA ALA A 365 -4.80 -9.64 -3.10
C ALA A 365 -4.03 -9.18 -1.85
N TRP A 366 -4.00 -7.86 -1.58
CA TRP A 366 -3.40 -7.31 -0.37
C TRP A 366 -4.16 -7.74 0.89
N GLY A 367 -5.49 -7.61 0.89
CA GLY A 367 -6.32 -8.09 2.00
C GLY A 367 -6.12 -9.58 2.27
N ALA A 368 -6.16 -10.40 1.22
CA ALA A 368 -5.91 -11.84 1.32
C ALA A 368 -4.49 -12.16 1.83
N ALA A 369 -3.47 -11.45 1.32
CA ALA A 369 -2.09 -11.63 1.75
C ALA A 369 -1.87 -11.26 3.22
N GLY A 370 -2.54 -10.20 3.72
CA GLY A 370 -2.48 -9.81 5.12
C GLY A 370 -3.05 -10.89 6.05
N VAL A 371 -4.15 -11.51 5.65
CA VAL A 371 -4.77 -12.61 6.40
C VAL A 371 -3.93 -13.88 6.30
N VAL A 372 -3.62 -14.35 5.09
CA VAL A 372 -2.89 -15.60 4.85
C VAL A 372 -1.46 -15.51 5.38
N GLY A 373 -0.76 -14.39 5.13
CA GLY A 373 0.59 -14.18 5.65
C GLY A 373 0.62 -14.18 7.17
N GLY A 374 -0.35 -13.50 7.83
CA GLY A 374 -0.47 -13.50 9.28
C GLY A 374 -0.61 -14.91 9.86
N PHE A 375 -1.48 -15.75 9.29
CA PHE A 375 -1.67 -17.13 9.75
C PHE A 375 -0.45 -18.01 9.44
N VAL A 376 0.00 -18.05 8.19
CA VAL A 376 1.08 -18.95 7.74
C VAL A 376 2.38 -18.68 8.49
N PHE A 377 2.76 -17.40 8.63
CA PHE A 377 4.02 -17.06 9.28
C PHE A 377 3.94 -17.04 10.82
N ALA A 378 2.75 -17.02 11.42
CA ALA A 378 2.62 -17.18 12.88
C ALA A 378 3.03 -18.57 13.37
N GLU A 379 2.67 -19.62 12.61
CA GLU A 379 2.93 -21.02 12.96
C GLU A 379 4.36 -21.48 12.61
N PHE A 380 5.05 -20.79 11.73
CA PHE A 380 6.37 -21.19 11.23
C PHE A 380 7.49 -20.63 12.10
N ASN A 381 8.54 -21.44 12.32
CA ASN A 381 9.80 -20.93 12.86
C ASN A 381 10.48 -19.97 11.85
N LYS A 382 11.56 -19.31 12.28
CA LYS A 382 12.31 -18.34 11.49
C LYS A 382 12.73 -18.89 10.10
N GLN A 383 13.36 -20.04 10.09
CA GLN A 383 13.90 -20.64 8.85
C GLN A 383 12.78 -21.09 7.92
N GLN A 384 11.74 -21.75 8.44
CA GLN A 384 10.57 -22.13 7.67
C GLN A 384 9.88 -20.92 7.04
N SER A 385 9.72 -19.83 7.79
CA SER A 385 9.13 -18.59 7.29
C SER A 385 9.89 -18.03 6.10
N LEU A 386 11.23 -17.97 6.20
CA LEU A 386 12.06 -17.39 5.14
C LEU A 386 12.11 -18.28 3.88
N PHE A 387 12.20 -19.58 4.03
CA PHE A 387 12.19 -20.50 2.89
C PHE A 387 10.81 -20.57 2.23
N THR A 388 9.72 -20.49 3.00
CA THR A 388 8.38 -20.37 2.44
C THR A 388 8.24 -19.08 1.64
N ALA A 389 8.71 -17.94 2.18
CA ALA A 389 8.71 -16.68 1.44
C ALA A 389 9.51 -16.79 0.13
N ALA A 390 10.70 -17.41 0.15
CA ALA A 390 11.49 -17.65 -1.04
C ALA A 390 10.74 -18.51 -2.07
N GLY A 391 10.10 -19.59 -1.64
CA GLY A 391 9.27 -20.45 -2.49
C GLY A 391 8.11 -19.70 -3.15
N LEU A 392 7.37 -18.88 -2.37
CA LEU A 392 6.29 -18.04 -2.89
C LEU A 392 6.80 -17.04 -3.95
N LEU A 393 7.99 -16.46 -3.75
CA LEU A 393 8.59 -15.52 -4.70
C LEU A 393 9.07 -16.23 -5.98
N ILE A 394 9.55 -17.45 -5.91
CA ILE A 394 9.86 -18.27 -7.10
C ILE A 394 8.59 -18.54 -7.91
N VAL A 395 7.49 -18.90 -7.25
CA VAL A 395 6.18 -19.04 -7.93
C VAL A 395 5.80 -17.71 -8.59
N GLY A 396 5.97 -16.58 -7.89
CA GLY A 396 5.74 -15.24 -8.45
C GLY A 396 6.59 -14.93 -9.67
N PHE A 397 7.88 -15.33 -9.63
CA PHE A 397 8.79 -15.21 -10.78
C PHE A 397 8.31 -16.02 -11.99
N ILE A 398 7.90 -17.27 -11.78
CA ILE A 398 7.36 -18.12 -12.86
C ILE A 398 6.10 -17.51 -13.47
N ILE A 399 5.19 -16.98 -12.63
CA ILE A 399 3.99 -16.28 -13.11
C ILE A 399 4.40 -15.04 -13.93
N ALA A 400 5.34 -14.23 -13.43
CA ALA A 400 5.82 -13.06 -14.16
C ALA A 400 6.48 -13.44 -15.49
N LEU A 401 7.29 -14.51 -15.52
CA LEU A 401 7.93 -15.02 -16.73
C LEU A 401 6.89 -15.47 -17.78
N ALA A 402 5.84 -16.15 -17.35
CA ALA A 402 4.75 -16.62 -18.19
C ALA A 402 3.78 -15.51 -18.62
N PHE A 403 3.88 -14.32 -18.01
CA PHE A 403 2.96 -13.22 -18.32
C PHE A 403 3.17 -12.71 -19.75
N THR A 404 2.07 -12.67 -20.50
CA THR A 404 1.97 -12.02 -21.80
C THR A 404 0.81 -11.03 -21.76
N ARG A 405 0.94 -9.89 -22.44
CA ARG A 405 -0.14 -8.89 -22.49
C ARG A 405 -1.44 -9.54 -23.06
N PRO A 406 -2.61 -9.26 -22.45
CA PRO A 406 -3.88 -9.71 -23.02
C PRO A 406 -4.13 -9.01 -24.37
N ARG A 407 -4.68 -9.73 -25.34
CA ARG A 407 -5.14 -9.17 -26.61
C ARG A 407 -6.60 -8.75 -26.47
N HIS A 408 -6.92 -7.52 -26.84
CA HIS A 408 -8.29 -7.04 -26.88
C HIS A 408 -9.00 -7.52 -28.13
N VAL A 409 -10.33 -7.70 -28.06
CA VAL A 409 -11.16 -8.19 -29.18
C VAL A 409 -11.02 -7.30 -30.41
N SER A 410 -10.80 -5.99 -30.25
CA SER A 410 -10.54 -5.06 -31.36
C SER A 410 -9.26 -5.39 -32.16
N GLU A 411 -8.27 -6.04 -31.55
CA GLU A 411 -7.02 -6.44 -32.23
C GLU A 411 -7.23 -7.62 -33.22
N TYR A 412 -8.34 -8.37 -33.09
CA TYR A 412 -8.71 -9.43 -34.03
C TYR A 412 -9.57 -8.94 -35.21
N LYS A 413 -10.03 -7.68 -35.15
CA LYS A 413 -10.88 -7.07 -36.19
C LYS A 413 -10.10 -6.14 -37.13
N ARG A 414 -8.82 -5.98 -36.89
CA ARG A 414 -7.87 -5.28 -37.76
C ARG A 414 -6.96 -6.30 -38.45
#